data_4358751e526efbd870b073f85f21ef03
#
_entry.id   4358751e526efbd870b073f85f21ef03
#
_cell.length_a   1.000
_cell.length_b   1.000
_cell.length_c   1.000
_cell.angle_alpha   90.00
_cell.angle_beta   90.00
_cell.angle_gamma   90.00
#
_symmetry.space_group_name_H-M   'P 1'
#
loop_
_entity.id
_entity.type
_entity.pdbx_description
1 polymer ?
#
loop_
_entity_poly.entity_id
_entity_poly.type
_entity_poly.pdbx_seq_one_letter_code
_entity_poly.pdbx_strand_id
1 'polypeptide(L)'
;MTAHVGRALSLLLLAAAGGALAQGEPRIQQTTVRAGDVEVPVEIAVPAGKGPFPPVLYVHARRGYDEVDRRLIADLAARGFLVAAPDWQSGRFIERWPVPHDPATEGDVAAALDHLMQRADACRGPVAIVGYSRGGYYALRLAAKRPQDVAAIAAYAGHMQDPNAPEGAQLYGVAPEVFQVTAPVLLVIGDQDFELRRMNNARAFYALYERGVPVEIQYYPMARRAFDFRNDQTPEEKVATRHARERVAQWLTRFAPVCR
;
A
#
# COMPACT_ATOMS: atom_id res chain seq x y z
N MET A 1 4.14 -68.51 9.44
CA MET A 1 2.95 -67.62 9.50
C MET A 1 3.46 -66.18 9.66
N THR A 2 3.61 -65.46 8.57
CA THR A 2 4.10 -64.07 8.55
C THR A 2 2.96 -63.17 8.08
N ALA A 3 2.45 -62.32 8.98
CA ALA A 3 1.41 -61.35 8.68
C ALA A 3 2.01 -60.08 8.08
N HIS A 4 1.64 -59.72 6.87
CA HIS A 4 1.95 -58.44 6.25
C HIS A 4 0.93 -57.39 6.65
N VAL A 5 1.41 -56.38 7.37
CA VAL A 5 0.60 -55.16 7.68
C VAL A 5 0.83 -54.14 6.60
N GLY A 6 -0.14 -53.99 5.71
CA GLY A 6 -0.17 -52.93 4.71
C GLY A 6 -0.51 -51.61 5.33
N ARG A 7 0.43 -50.61 5.23
CA ARG A 7 0.16 -49.23 5.59
C ARG A 7 -0.45 -48.51 4.36
N ALA A 8 -1.70 -48.13 4.48
CA ALA A 8 -2.37 -47.25 3.52
C ALA A 8 -1.84 -45.82 3.73
N LEU A 9 -1.20 -45.28 2.68
CA LEU A 9 -0.74 -43.89 2.63
C LEU A 9 -1.90 -43.03 2.11
N SER A 10 -2.57 -42.30 3.01
CA SER A 10 -3.62 -41.34 2.63
C SER A 10 -2.93 -40.07 2.08
N LEU A 11 -2.99 -39.86 0.77
CA LEU A 11 -2.64 -38.59 0.14
C LEU A 11 -3.74 -37.55 0.47
N LEU A 12 -3.43 -36.58 1.32
CA LEU A 12 -4.22 -35.35 1.43
C LEU A 12 -3.94 -34.48 0.22
N LEU A 13 -4.87 -34.41 -0.72
CA LEU A 13 -4.89 -33.37 -1.75
C LEU A 13 -5.24 -32.04 -1.08
N LEU A 14 -4.24 -31.17 -0.87
CA LEU A 14 -4.48 -29.75 -0.64
C LEU A 14 -5.06 -29.15 -1.93
N ALA A 15 -6.35 -28.90 -1.95
CA ALA A 15 -6.98 -28.07 -2.96
C ALA A 15 -6.46 -26.63 -2.79
N ALA A 16 -5.51 -26.23 -3.65
CA ALA A 16 -5.16 -24.83 -3.82
C ALA A 16 -6.41 -24.13 -4.35
N ALA A 17 -7.04 -23.30 -3.52
CA ALA A 17 -8.05 -22.35 -3.94
C ALA A 17 -7.36 -21.31 -4.84
N GLY A 18 -7.16 -21.65 -6.11
CA GLY A 18 -6.77 -20.71 -7.14
C GLY A 18 -7.93 -19.74 -7.33
N GLY A 19 -7.80 -18.52 -6.83
CA GLY A 19 -8.72 -17.45 -7.14
C GLY A 19 -8.75 -17.28 -8.65
N ALA A 20 -9.91 -17.53 -9.26
CA ALA A 20 -10.12 -17.29 -10.68
C ALA A 20 -9.84 -15.82 -10.95
N LEU A 21 -8.79 -15.53 -11.75
CA LEU A 21 -8.55 -14.20 -12.28
C LEU A 21 -9.84 -13.74 -12.97
N ALA A 22 -10.36 -12.59 -12.55
CA ALA A 22 -11.56 -12.02 -13.13
C ALA A 22 -11.29 -11.79 -14.63
N GLN A 23 -12.10 -12.42 -15.49
CA GLN A 23 -12.01 -12.26 -16.94
C GLN A 23 -12.58 -10.88 -17.30
N GLY A 24 -11.71 -9.91 -17.53
CA GLY A 24 -12.06 -8.55 -17.94
C GLY A 24 -11.05 -7.51 -17.46
N GLU A 25 -11.05 -6.37 -18.13
CA GLU A 25 -10.23 -5.23 -17.71
C GLU A 25 -10.89 -4.47 -16.55
N PRO A 26 -10.10 -3.95 -15.58
CA PRO A 26 -10.63 -3.09 -14.53
C PRO A 26 -11.18 -1.79 -15.12
N ARG A 27 -12.16 -1.20 -14.45
CA ARG A 27 -12.77 0.08 -14.87
C ARG A 27 -12.24 1.20 -13.97
N ILE A 28 -11.77 2.28 -14.57
CA ILE A 28 -11.42 3.50 -13.84
C ILE A 28 -12.63 4.44 -13.82
N GLN A 29 -13.02 4.85 -12.63
CA GLN A 29 -14.08 5.83 -12.37
C GLN A 29 -13.45 7.06 -11.72
N GLN A 30 -13.93 8.24 -12.09
CA GLN A 30 -13.55 9.49 -11.44
C GLN A 30 -14.69 9.99 -10.57
N THR A 31 -14.36 10.45 -9.38
CA THR A 31 -15.30 11.05 -8.45
C THR A 31 -14.60 12.16 -7.66
N THR A 32 -15.37 12.91 -6.89
CA THR A 32 -14.85 13.83 -5.88
C THR A 32 -15.36 13.40 -4.51
N VAL A 33 -14.53 13.64 -3.49
CA VAL A 33 -14.88 13.39 -2.09
C VAL A 33 -14.71 14.69 -1.32
N ARG A 34 -15.70 15.05 -0.52
CA ARG A 34 -15.65 16.27 0.28
C ARG A 34 -14.86 16.03 1.57
N ALA A 35 -13.83 16.85 1.77
CA ALA A 35 -13.01 16.90 2.98
C ALA A 35 -13.08 18.33 3.58
N GLY A 36 -13.99 18.53 4.52
CA GLY A 36 -14.30 19.90 5.02
C GLY A 36 -14.87 20.79 3.92
N ASP A 37 -14.12 21.83 3.55
CA ASP A 37 -14.44 22.80 2.51
C ASP A 37 -13.82 22.48 1.14
N VAL A 38 -13.01 21.42 1.05
CA VAL A 38 -12.29 21.02 -0.16
C VAL A 38 -12.97 19.84 -0.84
N GLU A 39 -13.05 19.90 -2.16
CA GLU A 39 -13.39 18.75 -3.01
C GLU A 39 -12.11 18.07 -3.50
N VAL A 40 -11.88 16.84 -3.05
CA VAL A 40 -10.71 16.05 -3.36
C VAL A 40 -11.03 15.15 -4.55
N PRO A 41 -10.32 15.28 -5.69
CA PRO A 41 -10.47 14.34 -6.80
C PRO A 41 -10.02 12.95 -6.37
N VAL A 42 -10.80 11.93 -6.72
CA VAL A 42 -10.49 10.52 -6.43
C VAL A 42 -10.70 9.68 -7.66
N GLU A 43 -9.72 8.90 -8.05
CA GLU A 43 -9.91 7.82 -9.02
C GLU A 43 -10.19 6.50 -8.30
N ILE A 44 -11.19 5.78 -8.79
CA ILE A 44 -11.57 4.46 -8.28
C ILE A 44 -11.31 3.43 -9.37
N ALA A 45 -10.40 2.51 -9.12
CA ALA A 45 -10.18 1.35 -9.97
C ALA A 45 -11.02 0.17 -9.46
N VAL A 46 -12.01 -0.23 -10.25
CA VAL A 46 -12.96 -1.31 -9.92
C VAL A 46 -12.55 -2.57 -10.66
N PRO A 47 -12.36 -3.70 -9.96
CA PRO A 47 -12.09 -4.98 -10.58
C PRO A 47 -13.17 -5.41 -11.56
N ALA A 48 -12.81 -6.26 -12.50
CA ALA A 48 -13.82 -6.95 -13.32
C ALA A 48 -14.64 -7.95 -12.48
N GLY A 49 -15.88 -8.18 -12.87
CA GLY A 49 -16.79 -9.12 -12.20
C GLY A 49 -17.74 -8.45 -11.22
N LYS A 50 -18.30 -9.28 -10.33
CA LYS A 50 -19.27 -8.86 -9.32
C LYS A 50 -18.58 -8.79 -7.96
N GLY A 51 -18.65 -7.60 -7.30
CA GLY A 51 -18.18 -7.42 -5.92
C GLY A 51 -19.04 -8.18 -4.89
N PRO A 52 -18.79 -7.97 -3.60
CA PRO A 52 -17.84 -6.98 -3.08
C PRO A 52 -16.39 -7.38 -3.25
N PHE A 53 -15.48 -6.37 -3.27
CA PHE A 53 -14.05 -6.56 -3.45
C PHE A 53 -13.25 -6.07 -2.24
N PRO A 54 -12.08 -6.66 -1.91
CA PRO A 54 -11.20 -6.16 -0.86
C PRO A 54 -10.76 -4.71 -1.16
N PRO A 55 -11.00 -3.76 -0.23
CA PRO A 55 -10.70 -2.36 -0.46
C PRO A 55 -9.23 -2.04 -0.21
N VAL A 56 -8.66 -1.20 -1.07
CA VAL A 56 -7.30 -0.66 -0.96
C VAL A 56 -7.32 0.85 -1.17
N LEU A 57 -6.76 1.60 -0.24
CA LEU A 57 -6.47 3.02 -0.41
C LEU A 57 -5.05 3.17 -0.98
N TYR A 58 -4.93 3.78 -2.14
CA TYR A 58 -3.66 4.10 -2.76
C TYR A 58 -3.31 5.56 -2.52
N VAL A 59 -2.14 5.85 -1.94
CA VAL A 59 -1.70 7.23 -1.66
C VAL A 59 -0.42 7.55 -2.39
N HIS A 60 -0.51 8.48 -3.33
CA HIS A 60 0.58 8.84 -4.23
C HIS A 60 1.71 9.64 -3.56
N ALA A 61 2.84 9.74 -4.26
CA ALA A 61 4.01 10.50 -3.85
C ALA A 61 3.83 12.01 -4.05
N ARG A 62 4.75 12.85 -3.47
CA ARG A 62 4.77 14.31 -3.68
C ARG A 62 4.95 14.77 -5.11
N ARG A 63 5.30 13.90 -6.06
CA ARG A 63 5.37 14.25 -7.48
C ARG A 63 4.01 14.59 -8.09
N GLY A 64 2.93 14.38 -7.38
CA GLY A 64 1.56 14.49 -7.84
C GLY A 64 1.01 13.16 -8.35
N TYR A 65 -0.31 13.12 -8.52
CA TYR A 65 -1.01 12.01 -9.15
C TYR A 65 -0.91 12.10 -10.67
N ASP A 66 -0.57 11.02 -11.35
CA ASP A 66 -0.44 11.01 -12.81
C ASP A 66 -0.72 9.62 -13.43
N GLU A 67 -0.41 9.48 -14.72
CA GLU A 67 -0.64 8.25 -15.47
C GLU A 67 0.11 7.02 -14.92
N VAL A 68 1.24 7.23 -14.24
CA VAL A 68 1.95 6.11 -13.59
C VAL A 68 1.13 5.56 -12.42
N ASP A 69 0.55 6.46 -11.60
CA ASP A 69 -0.32 6.05 -10.49
C ASP A 69 -1.56 5.35 -11.02
N ARG A 70 -2.15 5.86 -12.11
CA ARG A 70 -3.31 5.22 -12.76
C ARG A 70 -3.02 3.80 -13.21
N ARG A 71 -1.85 3.54 -13.79
CA ARG A 71 -1.44 2.18 -14.15
C ARG A 71 -1.24 1.27 -12.92
N LEU A 72 -0.75 1.81 -11.81
CA LEU A 72 -0.57 1.04 -10.57
C LEU A 72 -1.91 0.67 -9.91
N ILE A 73 -2.87 1.59 -9.86
CA ILE A 73 -4.19 1.26 -9.32
C ILE A 73 -4.95 0.30 -10.23
N ALA A 74 -4.75 0.39 -11.55
CA ALA A 74 -5.32 -0.56 -12.51
C ALA A 74 -4.70 -1.97 -12.35
N ASP A 75 -3.38 -2.08 -12.10
CA ASP A 75 -2.71 -3.35 -11.81
C ASP A 75 -3.25 -3.99 -10.52
N LEU A 76 -3.45 -3.21 -9.46
CA LEU A 76 -4.07 -3.69 -8.22
C LEU A 76 -5.53 -4.14 -8.47
N ALA A 77 -6.29 -3.39 -9.26
CA ALA A 77 -7.67 -3.77 -9.58
C ALA A 77 -7.75 -5.02 -10.46
N ALA A 78 -6.80 -5.21 -11.39
CA ALA A 78 -6.68 -6.45 -12.17
C ALA A 78 -6.38 -7.68 -11.28
N ARG A 79 -5.82 -7.46 -10.09
CA ARG A 79 -5.58 -8.49 -9.06
C ARG A 79 -6.76 -8.69 -8.11
N GLY A 80 -7.87 -7.99 -8.33
CA GLY A 80 -9.13 -8.15 -7.59
C GLY A 80 -9.33 -7.19 -6.43
N PHE A 81 -8.52 -6.13 -6.27
CA PHE A 81 -8.68 -5.12 -5.23
C PHE A 81 -9.50 -3.93 -5.74
N LEU A 82 -10.47 -3.47 -4.97
CA LEU A 82 -11.16 -2.19 -5.21
C LEU A 82 -10.25 -1.07 -4.68
N VAL A 83 -9.75 -0.22 -5.58
CA VAL A 83 -8.74 0.78 -5.23
C VAL A 83 -9.29 2.18 -5.31
N ALA A 84 -9.16 2.96 -4.24
CA ALA A 84 -9.40 4.41 -4.25
C ALA A 84 -8.07 5.16 -4.18
N ALA A 85 -7.88 6.14 -5.05
CA ALA A 85 -6.68 6.96 -5.15
C ALA A 85 -7.03 8.45 -5.08
N PRO A 86 -6.97 9.10 -3.90
CA PRO A 86 -7.17 10.54 -3.79
C PRO A 86 -5.98 11.31 -4.36
N ASP A 87 -6.25 12.36 -5.14
CA ASP A 87 -5.28 13.38 -5.48
C ASP A 87 -5.28 14.46 -4.40
N TRP A 88 -4.52 14.21 -3.33
CA TRP A 88 -4.43 15.07 -2.16
C TRP A 88 -3.74 16.42 -2.42
N GLN A 89 -3.22 16.64 -3.63
CA GLN A 89 -2.58 17.90 -4.03
C GLN A 89 -3.53 18.80 -4.81
N SER A 90 -4.19 18.26 -5.84
CA SER A 90 -4.98 19.06 -6.77
C SER A 90 -6.16 19.76 -6.13
N GLY A 91 -6.87 19.11 -5.20
CA GLY A 91 -7.98 19.71 -4.49
C GLY A 91 -7.60 20.96 -3.65
N ARG A 92 -6.33 21.10 -3.29
CA ARG A 92 -5.77 22.21 -2.52
C ARG A 92 -4.82 23.10 -3.32
N PHE A 93 -4.73 22.89 -4.62
CA PHE A 93 -3.81 23.64 -5.50
C PHE A 93 -2.34 23.54 -5.05
N ILE A 94 -1.96 22.42 -4.43
CA ILE A 94 -0.58 22.16 -4.01
C ILE A 94 0.25 21.77 -5.23
N GLU A 95 1.30 22.52 -5.50
CA GLU A 95 2.22 22.24 -6.58
C GLU A 95 2.96 20.89 -6.38
N ARG A 96 3.43 20.33 -7.49
CA ARG A 96 4.26 19.11 -7.43
C ARG A 96 5.53 19.36 -6.62
N TRP A 97 5.97 18.32 -5.93
CA TRP A 97 7.18 18.30 -5.10
C TRP A 97 7.16 19.23 -3.89
N PRO A 98 6.06 19.38 -3.15
CA PRO A 98 6.03 20.22 -1.97
C PRO A 98 7.06 19.71 -0.94
N VAL A 99 7.86 20.62 -0.39
CA VAL A 99 8.83 20.27 0.66
C VAL A 99 8.12 20.10 2.01
N PRO A 100 7.32 21.07 2.49
CA PRO A 100 6.57 20.91 3.72
C PRO A 100 5.44 19.89 3.55
N HIS A 101 5.03 19.29 4.64
CA HIS A 101 3.79 18.53 4.73
C HIS A 101 2.70 19.44 5.29
N ASP A 102 1.61 19.60 4.54
CA ASP A 102 0.42 20.30 5.02
C ASP A 102 -0.48 19.31 5.77
N PRO A 103 -0.68 19.45 7.09
CA PRO A 103 -1.54 18.55 7.87
C PRO A 103 -3.00 18.51 7.38
N ALA A 104 -3.49 19.55 6.69
CA ALA A 104 -4.85 19.57 6.17
C ALA A 104 -5.09 18.47 5.13
N THR A 105 -4.05 18.10 4.36
CA THR A 105 -4.12 17.01 3.38
C THR A 105 -4.32 15.63 4.00
N GLU A 106 -4.06 15.46 5.30
CA GLU A 106 -4.38 14.21 6.00
C GLU A 106 -5.88 13.97 6.08
N GLY A 107 -6.66 15.06 6.24
CA GLY A 107 -8.12 15.01 6.20
C GLY A 107 -8.65 14.59 4.83
N ASP A 108 -7.98 15.00 3.74
CA ASP A 108 -8.34 14.64 2.38
C ASP A 108 -8.18 13.15 2.13
N VAL A 109 -7.05 12.60 2.59
CA VAL A 109 -6.77 11.16 2.47
C VAL A 109 -7.71 10.35 3.37
N ALA A 110 -8.05 10.86 4.57
CA ALA A 110 -9.01 10.21 5.47
C ALA A 110 -10.43 10.20 4.89
N ALA A 111 -10.86 11.29 4.24
CA ALA A 111 -12.17 11.34 3.58
C ALA A 111 -12.28 10.33 2.41
N ALA A 112 -11.20 10.11 1.68
CA ALA A 112 -11.16 9.06 0.65
C ALA A 112 -11.23 7.64 1.24
N LEU A 113 -10.62 7.41 2.42
CA LEU A 113 -10.78 6.17 3.18
C LEU A 113 -12.25 5.95 3.56
N ASP A 114 -12.91 6.98 4.13
CA ASP A 114 -14.32 6.91 4.53
C ASP A 114 -15.23 6.61 3.33
N HIS A 115 -14.99 7.28 2.22
CA HIS A 115 -15.72 7.04 0.98
C HIS A 115 -15.56 5.58 0.52
N LEU A 116 -14.35 5.05 0.52
CA LEU A 116 -14.07 3.67 0.11
C LEU A 116 -14.77 2.65 1.03
N MET A 117 -14.75 2.88 2.35
CA MET A 117 -15.42 2.01 3.33
C MET A 117 -16.95 1.99 3.20
N GLN A 118 -17.55 3.07 2.68
CA GLN A 118 -19.00 3.21 2.49
C GLN A 118 -19.51 2.62 1.17
N ARG A 119 -18.63 2.29 0.24
CA ARG A 119 -19.02 1.76 -1.07
C ARG A 119 -19.71 0.40 -0.94
N ALA A 120 -20.76 0.21 -1.72
CA ALA A 120 -21.52 -1.05 -1.74
C ALA A 120 -20.73 -2.22 -2.38
N ASP A 121 -19.77 -1.89 -3.25
CA ASP A 121 -18.88 -2.86 -3.91
C ASP A 121 -17.56 -3.12 -3.15
N ALA A 122 -17.39 -2.52 -1.97
CA ALA A 122 -16.29 -2.80 -1.04
C ALA A 122 -16.70 -3.88 -0.02
N CYS A 123 -15.78 -4.81 0.28
CA CYS A 123 -15.93 -5.70 1.43
C CYS A 123 -15.99 -4.89 2.71
N ARG A 124 -16.84 -5.26 3.63
CA ARG A 124 -16.95 -4.63 4.95
C ARG A 124 -15.72 -4.95 5.80
N GLY A 125 -15.20 -3.96 6.48
CA GLY A 125 -14.05 -4.12 7.38
C GLY A 125 -12.93 -3.11 7.10
N PRO A 126 -11.76 -3.30 7.69
CA PRO A 126 -10.63 -2.39 7.55
C PRO A 126 -10.05 -2.42 6.13
N VAL A 127 -9.44 -1.33 5.72
CA VAL A 127 -8.89 -1.08 4.38
C VAL A 127 -7.38 -1.26 4.39
N ALA A 128 -6.82 -1.93 3.39
CA ALA A 128 -5.38 -1.96 3.21
C ALA A 128 -4.89 -0.68 2.52
N ILE A 129 -3.67 -0.23 2.82
CA ILE A 129 -3.11 1.00 2.27
C ILE A 129 -1.83 0.71 1.50
N VAL A 130 -1.74 1.22 0.27
CA VAL A 130 -0.51 1.24 -0.52
C VAL A 130 -0.04 2.68 -0.63
N GLY A 131 1.12 2.99 -0.04
CA GLY A 131 1.67 4.35 -0.01
C GLY A 131 3.02 4.48 -0.69
N TYR A 132 3.15 5.43 -1.60
CA TYR A 132 4.42 5.72 -2.27
C TYR A 132 5.09 6.96 -1.70
N SER A 133 6.34 6.86 -1.28
CA SER A 133 7.15 7.97 -0.77
C SER A 133 6.39 8.74 0.34
N ARG A 134 5.92 9.97 0.11
CA ARG A 134 5.09 10.72 1.06
C ARG A 134 3.79 9.97 1.39
N GLY A 135 3.23 9.21 0.46
CA GLY A 135 2.06 8.36 0.71
C GLY A 135 2.29 7.31 1.79
N GLY A 136 3.54 6.84 1.98
CA GLY A 136 3.90 5.98 3.11
C GLY A 136 3.72 6.67 4.47
N TYR A 137 4.02 7.98 4.58
CA TYR A 137 3.77 8.77 5.78
C TYR A 137 2.27 8.92 6.06
N TYR A 138 1.46 9.20 5.04
CA TYR A 138 -0.01 9.23 5.20
C TYR A 138 -0.56 7.88 5.68
N ALA A 139 -0.02 6.77 5.18
CA ALA A 139 -0.42 5.45 5.64
C ALA A 139 -0.14 5.23 7.13
N LEU A 140 1.05 5.67 7.61
CA LEU A 140 1.39 5.65 9.05
C LEU A 140 0.44 6.54 9.86
N ARG A 141 0.17 7.76 9.39
CA ARG A 141 -0.75 8.71 10.06
C ARG A 141 -2.15 8.13 10.20
N LEU A 142 -2.71 7.56 9.13
CA LEU A 142 -4.02 6.92 9.17
C LEU A 142 -4.03 5.73 10.11
N ALA A 143 -3.05 4.83 10.03
CA ALA A 143 -2.99 3.65 10.89
C ALA A 143 -2.80 4.00 12.38
N ALA A 144 -2.06 5.07 12.69
CA ALA A 144 -1.90 5.55 14.06
C ALA A 144 -3.18 6.20 14.61
N LYS A 145 -3.88 7.00 13.78
CA LYS A 145 -5.11 7.70 14.19
C LYS A 145 -6.36 6.82 14.16
N ARG A 146 -6.39 5.83 13.26
CA ARG A 146 -7.56 4.98 12.97
C ARG A 146 -7.14 3.51 12.88
N PRO A 147 -6.59 2.91 13.94
CA PRO A 147 -6.02 1.56 13.89
C PRO A 147 -7.04 0.48 13.54
N GLN A 148 -8.34 0.68 13.86
CA GLN A 148 -9.41 -0.25 13.53
C GLN A 148 -9.83 -0.22 12.05
N ASP A 149 -9.48 0.84 11.32
CA ASP A 149 -9.88 1.04 9.93
C ASP A 149 -8.78 0.63 8.93
N VAL A 150 -7.59 0.30 9.42
CA VAL A 150 -6.44 -0.06 8.58
C VAL A 150 -6.07 -1.54 8.76
N ALA A 151 -6.25 -2.32 7.68
CA ALA A 151 -5.96 -3.76 7.67
C ALA A 151 -4.47 -4.07 7.56
N ALA A 152 -3.75 -3.36 6.70
CA ALA A 152 -2.32 -3.51 6.45
C ALA A 152 -1.77 -2.30 5.67
N ILE A 153 -0.46 -2.13 5.70
CA ILE A 153 0.28 -1.12 4.94
C ILE A 153 1.30 -1.80 4.04
N ALA A 154 1.40 -1.33 2.78
CA ALA A 154 2.55 -1.56 1.91
C ALA A 154 3.14 -0.20 1.52
N ALA A 155 4.39 0.07 1.89
CA ALA A 155 5.05 1.36 1.68
C ALA A 155 6.24 1.23 0.72
N TYR A 156 6.11 1.79 -0.48
CA TYR A 156 7.18 1.86 -1.47
C TYR A 156 8.05 3.10 -1.26
N ALA A 157 9.34 2.91 -1.01
CA ALA A 157 10.29 3.99 -0.71
C ALA A 157 9.69 5.00 0.28
N GLY A 158 8.95 4.47 1.29
CA GLY A 158 8.08 5.24 2.16
C GLY A 158 8.83 6.28 2.99
N HIS A 159 8.20 7.42 3.24
CA HIS A 159 8.65 8.38 4.25
C HIS A 159 8.28 7.84 5.63
N MET A 160 9.27 7.27 6.31
CA MET A 160 9.13 6.74 7.68
C MET A 160 9.57 7.76 8.74
N GLN A 161 9.99 8.96 8.35
CA GLN A 161 10.28 10.10 9.22
C GLN A 161 9.15 11.12 9.16
N ASP A 162 9.05 11.97 10.21
CA ASP A 162 8.18 13.14 10.19
C ASP A 162 8.70 14.16 9.15
N PRO A 163 7.92 14.50 8.13
CA PRO A 163 8.37 15.40 7.07
C PRO A 163 8.50 16.86 7.51
N ASN A 164 7.92 17.23 8.65
CA ASN A 164 8.00 18.58 9.21
C ASN A 164 8.99 18.70 10.39
N ALA A 165 9.60 17.58 10.78
CA ALA A 165 10.64 17.63 11.80
C ALA A 165 11.87 18.42 11.29
N PRO A 166 12.67 19.04 12.18
CA PRO A 166 13.95 19.64 11.83
C PRO A 166 14.84 18.64 11.08
N GLU A 167 15.68 19.13 10.16
CA GLU A 167 16.49 18.29 9.28
C GLU A 167 17.29 17.21 10.02
N GLY A 168 17.94 17.57 11.12
CA GLY A 168 18.68 16.60 11.95
C GLY A 168 17.81 15.48 12.52
N ALA A 169 16.56 15.79 12.90
CA ALA A 169 15.62 14.79 13.38
C ALA A 169 15.11 13.90 12.24
N GLN A 170 14.95 14.46 11.03
CA GLN A 170 14.60 13.65 9.85
C GLN A 170 15.71 12.67 9.46
N LEU A 171 16.98 13.05 9.67
CA LEU A 171 18.13 12.20 9.36
C LEU A 171 18.20 10.96 10.24
N TYR A 172 17.91 11.10 11.54
CA TYR A 172 18.16 10.06 12.52
C TYR A 172 16.91 9.47 13.16
N GLY A 173 15.76 10.11 13.00
CA GLY A 173 14.50 9.69 13.60
C GLY A 173 13.58 8.94 12.64
N VAL A 174 12.60 8.28 13.23
CA VAL A 174 11.39 7.83 12.55
C VAL A 174 10.21 8.67 13.02
N ALA A 175 9.13 8.71 12.24
CA ALA A 175 7.92 9.42 12.62
C ALA A 175 7.34 8.81 13.92
N PRO A 176 6.79 9.63 14.84
CA PRO A 176 6.17 9.14 16.07
C PRO A 176 5.07 8.10 15.83
N GLU A 177 4.41 8.17 14.68
CA GLU A 177 3.38 7.22 14.26
C GLU A 177 3.89 5.78 14.14
N VAL A 178 5.16 5.58 13.79
CA VAL A 178 5.78 4.25 13.75
C VAL A 178 5.64 3.52 15.08
N PHE A 179 5.65 4.26 16.20
CA PHE A 179 5.47 3.70 17.53
C PHE A 179 4.00 3.51 17.95
N GLN A 180 3.05 3.90 17.10
CA GLN A 180 1.61 3.79 17.34
C GLN A 180 0.92 2.79 16.42
N VAL A 181 1.49 2.55 15.24
CA VAL A 181 0.95 1.61 14.24
C VAL A 181 0.91 0.20 14.80
N THR A 182 -0.25 -0.45 14.66
CA THR A 182 -0.50 -1.86 15.02
C THR A 182 -0.81 -2.72 13.79
N ALA A 183 -1.19 -2.10 12.69
CA ALA A 183 -1.44 -2.79 11.42
C ALA A 183 -0.13 -3.40 10.86
N PRO A 184 -0.19 -4.58 10.23
CA PRO A 184 0.94 -5.18 9.52
C PRO A 184 1.56 -4.25 8.48
N VAL A 185 2.90 -4.19 8.38
CA VAL A 185 3.62 -3.28 7.47
C VAL A 185 4.60 -4.03 6.58
N LEU A 186 4.50 -3.82 5.27
CA LEU A 186 5.49 -4.23 4.27
C LEU A 186 6.24 -2.99 3.76
N LEU A 187 7.56 -2.98 3.90
CA LEU A 187 8.44 -1.93 3.40
C LEU A 187 9.14 -2.42 2.12
N VAL A 188 9.03 -1.67 1.03
CA VAL A 188 9.59 -2.01 -0.29
C VAL A 188 10.62 -0.96 -0.69
N ILE A 189 11.89 -1.35 -0.80
CA ILE A 189 13.03 -0.44 -0.99
C ILE A 189 13.97 -0.96 -2.07
N GLY A 190 14.40 -0.08 -2.98
CA GLY A 190 15.57 -0.33 -3.82
C GLY A 190 16.86 -0.09 -3.03
N ASP A 191 17.87 -0.92 -3.20
CA ASP A 191 19.15 -0.80 -2.48
C ASP A 191 19.97 0.43 -2.91
N GLN A 192 19.66 0.99 -4.08
CA GLN A 192 20.23 2.24 -4.59
C GLN A 192 19.36 3.48 -4.32
N ASP A 193 18.37 3.37 -3.43
CA ASP A 193 17.65 4.56 -2.92
C ASP A 193 18.60 5.41 -2.05
N PHE A 194 18.24 6.66 -1.80
CA PHE A 194 19.00 7.54 -0.92
C PHE A 194 19.28 6.87 0.43
N GLU A 195 20.48 7.01 0.93
CA GLU A 195 20.92 6.44 2.22
C GLU A 195 19.94 6.75 3.34
N LEU A 196 19.55 8.02 3.48
CA LEU A 196 18.55 8.45 4.45
C LEU A 196 17.25 7.63 4.37
N ARG A 197 16.77 7.35 3.15
CA ARG A 197 15.55 6.59 2.95
C ARG A 197 15.70 5.14 3.40
N ARG A 198 16.82 4.53 3.01
CA ARG A 198 17.14 3.15 3.41
C ARG A 198 17.27 3.03 4.93
N MET A 199 17.99 3.96 5.57
CA MET A 199 18.16 3.98 7.01
C MET A 199 16.83 4.16 7.77
N ASN A 200 15.98 5.10 7.34
CA ASN A 200 14.71 5.35 8.03
C ASN A 200 13.74 4.19 7.88
N ASN A 201 13.75 3.50 6.73
CA ASN A 201 12.94 2.29 6.58
C ASN A 201 13.48 1.13 7.44
N ALA A 202 14.80 0.96 7.52
CA ALA A 202 15.40 -0.03 8.42
C ALA A 202 15.07 0.25 9.90
N ARG A 203 15.16 1.50 10.34
CA ARG A 203 14.79 1.90 11.71
C ARG A 203 13.29 1.67 11.99
N ALA A 204 12.42 2.03 11.04
CA ALA A 204 10.99 1.76 11.16
C ALA A 204 10.72 0.26 11.26
N PHE A 205 11.40 -0.56 10.45
CA PHE A 205 11.32 -2.02 10.55
C PHE A 205 11.66 -2.51 11.95
N TYR A 206 12.81 -2.11 12.52
CA TYR A 206 13.21 -2.55 13.86
C TYR A 206 12.24 -2.06 14.95
N ALA A 207 11.79 -0.81 14.88
CA ALA A 207 10.84 -0.26 15.85
C ALA A 207 9.49 -0.99 15.83
N LEU A 208 8.99 -1.38 14.66
CA LEU A 208 7.77 -2.18 14.52
C LEU A 208 8.00 -3.62 15.00
N TYR A 209 9.12 -4.23 14.61
CA TYR A 209 9.50 -5.60 14.98
C TYR A 209 9.62 -5.78 16.50
N GLU A 210 10.32 -4.88 17.19
CA GLU A 210 10.47 -4.91 18.66
C GLU A 210 9.14 -4.78 19.41
N ARG A 211 8.16 -4.14 18.79
CA ARG A 211 6.79 -4.02 19.32
C ARG A 211 5.90 -5.22 18.98
N GLY A 212 6.41 -6.23 18.28
CA GLY A 212 5.65 -7.41 17.86
C GLY A 212 4.64 -7.14 16.74
N VAL A 213 4.75 -6.00 16.04
CA VAL A 213 3.92 -5.72 14.86
C VAL A 213 4.40 -6.60 13.71
N PRO A 214 3.53 -7.30 12.99
CA PRO A 214 3.94 -8.03 11.79
C PRO A 214 4.56 -7.07 10.77
N VAL A 215 5.85 -7.23 10.50
CA VAL A 215 6.58 -6.35 9.60
C VAL A 215 7.52 -7.15 8.71
N GLU A 216 7.57 -6.76 7.43
CA GLU A 216 8.56 -7.27 6.47
C GLU A 216 9.25 -6.09 5.78
N ILE A 217 10.52 -6.27 5.43
CA ILE A 217 11.25 -5.34 4.58
C ILE A 217 11.83 -6.08 3.39
N GLN A 218 11.54 -5.59 2.19
CA GLN A 218 12.02 -6.14 0.93
C GLN A 218 13.01 -5.16 0.30
N TYR A 219 14.29 -5.50 0.34
CA TYR A 219 15.35 -4.81 -0.39
C TYR A 219 15.56 -5.44 -1.77
N TYR A 220 15.55 -4.61 -2.80
CA TYR A 220 15.76 -5.04 -4.18
C TYR A 220 17.15 -4.64 -4.64
N PRO A 221 18.05 -5.62 -4.85
CA PRO A 221 19.41 -5.37 -5.33
C PRO A 221 19.42 -4.65 -6.67
N MET A 222 20.33 -3.70 -6.84
CA MET A 222 20.54 -2.91 -8.05
C MET A 222 19.33 -2.06 -8.49
N ALA A 223 18.31 -1.92 -7.64
CA ALA A 223 17.13 -1.13 -7.93
C ALA A 223 17.27 0.29 -7.36
N ARG A 224 17.10 1.27 -8.22
CA ARG A 224 17.11 2.69 -7.85
C ARG A 224 15.82 3.07 -7.10
N ARG A 225 15.82 4.28 -6.52
CA ARG A 225 14.61 4.84 -5.91
C ARG A 225 13.43 4.78 -6.88
N ALA A 226 12.27 4.35 -6.37
CA ALA A 226 11.03 4.26 -7.13
C ALA A 226 11.19 3.49 -8.46
N PHE A 227 11.92 2.38 -8.41
CA PHE A 227 12.26 1.57 -9.57
C PHE A 227 11.02 1.15 -10.39
N ASP A 228 9.88 0.93 -9.75
CA ASP A 228 8.64 0.49 -10.37
C ASP A 228 7.84 1.62 -11.06
N PHE A 229 8.23 2.88 -10.83
CA PHE A 229 7.71 4.07 -11.52
C PHE A 229 8.52 4.49 -12.75
N ARG A 230 9.68 3.91 -12.94
CA ARG A 230 10.64 4.40 -13.94
C ARG A 230 10.28 3.92 -15.34
N ASN A 231 10.41 4.82 -16.31
CA ASN A 231 10.28 4.47 -17.74
C ASN A 231 11.60 3.92 -18.31
N ASP A 232 12.73 4.20 -17.63
CA ASP A 232 14.09 3.79 -17.99
C ASP A 232 14.60 2.62 -17.12
N GLN A 233 13.73 1.68 -16.80
CA GLN A 233 14.07 0.53 -15.97
C GLN A 233 15.16 -0.33 -16.57
N THR A 234 16.16 -0.70 -15.75
CA THR A 234 17.12 -1.74 -16.09
C THR A 234 16.45 -3.12 -16.12
N PRO A 235 17.10 -4.17 -16.67
CA PRO A 235 16.58 -5.53 -16.59
C PRO A 235 16.31 -5.98 -15.14
N GLU A 236 17.20 -5.63 -14.21
CA GLU A 236 17.10 -5.94 -12.78
C GLU A 236 15.89 -5.23 -12.16
N GLU A 237 15.68 -3.95 -12.47
CA GLU A 237 14.51 -3.19 -11.99
C GLU A 237 13.19 -3.74 -12.55
N LYS A 238 13.17 -4.25 -13.77
CA LYS A 238 11.98 -4.92 -14.32
C LYS A 238 11.65 -6.21 -13.55
N VAL A 239 12.67 -6.97 -13.18
CA VAL A 239 12.49 -8.17 -12.33
C VAL A 239 12.03 -7.76 -10.94
N ALA A 240 12.68 -6.78 -10.33
CA ALA A 240 12.32 -6.23 -9.03
C ALA A 240 10.87 -5.72 -9.00
N THR A 241 10.45 -5.01 -10.04
CA THR A 241 9.07 -4.49 -10.18
C THR A 241 8.04 -5.62 -10.17
N ARG A 242 8.24 -6.66 -10.98
CA ARG A 242 7.29 -7.79 -11.01
C ARG A 242 7.21 -8.48 -9.66
N HIS A 243 8.36 -8.77 -9.04
CA HIS A 243 8.41 -9.41 -7.73
C HIS A 243 7.80 -8.52 -6.63
N ALA A 244 8.10 -7.21 -6.61
CA ALA A 244 7.55 -6.28 -5.62
C ALA A 244 6.03 -6.19 -5.70
N ARG A 245 5.47 -6.07 -6.90
CA ARG A 245 4.01 -6.03 -7.12
C ARG A 245 3.34 -7.32 -6.68
N GLU A 246 3.96 -8.47 -6.97
CA GLU A 246 3.45 -9.76 -6.50
C GLU A 246 3.50 -9.87 -4.98
N ARG A 247 4.61 -9.49 -4.34
CA ARG A 247 4.74 -9.48 -2.86
C ARG A 247 3.73 -8.55 -2.20
N VAL A 248 3.51 -7.37 -2.76
CA VAL A 248 2.48 -6.45 -2.25
C VAL A 248 1.09 -7.08 -2.39
N ALA A 249 0.74 -7.65 -3.54
CA ALA A 249 -0.55 -8.30 -3.71
C ALA A 249 -0.76 -9.46 -2.70
N GLN A 250 0.25 -10.29 -2.48
CA GLN A 250 0.21 -11.36 -1.47
C GLN A 250 0.05 -10.80 -0.06
N TRP A 251 0.76 -9.71 0.28
CA TRP A 251 0.64 -9.02 1.56
C TRP A 251 -0.78 -8.49 1.78
N LEU A 252 -1.31 -7.78 0.81
CA LEU A 252 -2.67 -7.26 0.85
C LEU A 252 -3.69 -8.39 0.99
N THR A 253 -3.57 -9.47 0.20
CA THR A 253 -4.48 -10.63 0.29
C THR A 253 -4.44 -11.31 1.65
N ARG A 254 -3.26 -11.40 2.28
CA ARG A 254 -3.10 -12.02 3.59
C ARG A 254 -3.86 -11.29 4.70
N PHE A 255 -3.94 -9.97 4.61
CA PHE A 255 -4.50 -9.12 5.67
C PHE A 255 -5.79 -8.40 5.28
N ALA A 256 -6.21 -8.49 4.02
CA ALA A 256 -7.48 -7.91 3.58
C ALA A 256 -8.69 -8.57 4.26
N PRO A 257 -9.79 -7.85 4.42
CA PRO A 257 -11.01 -8.44 4.92
C PRO A 257 -11.51 -9.53 3.96
N VAL A 258 -12.00 -10.63 4.55
CA VAL A 258 -12.67 -11.68 3.77
C VAL A 258 -14.05 -11.17 3.36
N CYS A 259 -14.27 -11.08 2.04
CA CYS A 259 -15.57 -10.70 1.50
C CYS A 259 -16.58 -11.85 1.72
N ARG A 260 -17.62 -11.58 2.46
CA ARG A 260 -18.72 -12.50 2.72
C ARG A 260 -19.99 -12.08 1.99
#